data_461edf0d1ea332b47f9bb9c4cfeeafd9
#
_entry.id   461edf0d1ea332b47f9bb9c4cfeeafd9
#
_cell.length_a   1.000
_cell.length_b   1.000
_cell.length_c   1.000
_cell.angle_alpha   90.00
_cell.angle_beta   90.00
_cell.angle_gamma   90.00
#
_symmetry.space_group_name_H-M   'P 1'
#
loop_
_entity.id
_entity.type
_entity.pdbx_description
1 polymer ?
#
loop_
_entity_poly.entity_id
_entity_poly.type
_entity_poly.pdbx_seq_one_letter_code
_entity_poly.pdbx_strand_id
1 'polypeptide(L)'
;MTVAATGRGDATMMDDSTVATAGDSPAGAQPQLAVDPVQLADDLVADEQALHDPSTPEAVLVAAARRQQAAYRAIGRHPDWDAVTRPRIPASLLEAYDRNVDARRQLTTMAHVKDTLPAWRINAPAPAEELLGDYREAESVSGVGWNYLAAINLVETRFGSIDGVSDAGAQGPMQFLPSTFAAYGEGGDINSPHDSIMAAGRYLAANGFAKDRDYALYRYNNSHQYVQAVNDYATVLAADPAAFAGYYRWDVYYNTTAGDVSLPIGYSATSPIPVTDYLATHATASPAIRISSESEQILQTLLTVSNDASRAGLSERSETVSRQFLGVPYGANTLTGSATEPEQLVVELQKVDCFTYADYVEALKRAKNREEFIDSLMKVRYKDGVVGFENRKHFFTDWSVSTPAIATDVTTSLSANSIQVTKNLNQKDSGGVYFPGLPIVPRTISYIPSQQVDSSVLGRLRTGDYVGAYAEDGGLDVTHIGIFIDTPDGPVIRNASSLRANNKVVDSPLLDYLQTVPGVVVLRPVQ
;
A
#
# COMPACT_ATOMS: atom_id res chain seq x y z
N MET A 1 64.44 11.61 17.26
CA MET A 1 65.22 10.39 16.96
C MET A 1 64.22 9.32 16.63
N THR A 2 63.91 9.08 15.34
CA THR A 2 64.55 8.06 14.50
C THR A 2 64.15 6.65 14.96
N VAL A 3 63.57 5.70 14.22
CA VAL A 3 63.54 5.39 12.79
C VAL A 3 62.44 4.33 12.54
N ALA A 4 61.88 4.37 11.35
CA ALA A 4 61.05 3.43 10.62
C ALA A 4 61.55 1.98 10.51
N ALA A 5 60.63 1.03 10.17
CA ALA A 5 60.70 0.08 9.06
C ALA A 5 59.55 -0.92 9.11
N THR A 6 58.67 -0.93 8.16
CA THR A 6 58.43 -1.81 6.99
C THR A 6 58.31 -3.32 7.28
N GLY A 7 57.17 -3.88 6.90
CA GLY A 7 56.92 -5.31 6.71
C GLY A 7 55.61 -5.54 5.96
N ARG A 8 55.71 -5.84 4.67
CA ARG A 8 54.59 -6.35 3.82
C ARG A 8 54.29 -7.80 4.22
N GLY A 9 53.01 -8.15 4.18
CA GLY A 9 52.54 -9.51 4.27
C GLY A 9 51.16 -9.65 3.60
N ASP A 10 51.08 -10.57 2.70
CA ASP A 10 50.11 -10.83 1.65
C ASP A 10 48.63 -10.91 2.05
N ALA A 11 47.82 -10.49 1.12
CA ALA A 11 46.36 -10.62 1.08
C ALA A 11 45.96 -12.08 0.81
N THR A 12 45.10 -12.62 1.68
CA THR A 12 44.21 -13.73 1.34
C THR A 12 42.79 -13.18 1.21
N MET A 13 42.24 -13.31 0.01
CA MET A 13 40.86 -13.02 -0.28
C MET A 13 39.97 -13.93 0.56
N MET A 14 39.11 -13.36 1.36
CA MET A 14 37.93 -14.01 1.90
C MET A 14 36.68 -13.41 1.25
N ASP A 15 35.90 -14.30 0.76
CA ASP A 15 34.61 -14.20 0.13
C ASP A 15 33.66 -13.23 0.89
N ASP A 16 33.38 -12.12 0.25
CA ASP A 16 32.46 -11.08 0.78
C ASP A 16 31.05 -11.42 0.32
N SER A 17 30.41 -12.35 1.03
CA SER A 17 28.97 -12.56 0.92
C SER A 17 28.29 -11.31 1.49
N THR A 18 27.97 -10.37 0.61
CA THR A 18 27.18 -9.18 0.91
C THR A 18 25.82 -9.58 1.47
N VAL A 19 25.71 -9.54 2.79
CA VAL A 19 24.44 -9.41 3.48
C VAL A 19 23.81 -8.11 2.98
N ALA A 20 22.70 -8.21 2.29
CA ALA A 20 21.91 -7.06 1.87
C ALA A 20 21.56 -6.25 3.13
N THR A 21 22.16 -5.09 3.28
CA THR A 21 21.78 -4.11 4.27
C THR A 21 20.35 -3.69 3.96
N ALA A 22 19.42 -3.96 4.88
CA ALA A 22 18.09 -3.42 4.84
C ALA A 22 18.22 -1.89 4.74
N GLY A 23 17.85 -1.33 3.57
CA GLY A 23 17.86 0.10 3.34
C GLY A 23 16.94 0.77 4.36
N ASP A 24 17.39 1.89 4.93
CA ASP A 24 16.61 2.73 5.82
C ASP A 24 15.30 3.11 5.14
N SER A 25 14.21 2.45 5.55
CA SER A 25 12.87 2.89 5.16
C SER A 25 12.66 4.29 5.75
N PRO A 26 12.13 5.26 4.99
CA PRO A 26 11.86 6.59 5.51
C PRO A 26 11.00 6.49 6.77
N ALA A 27 11.34 7.25 7.80
CA ALA A 27 10.55 7.30 9.02
C ALA A 27 9.08 7.62 8.67
N GLY A 28 8.15 6.71 8.99
CA GLY A 28 6.72 6.87 8.71
C GLY A 28 6.17 6.01 7.55
N ALA A 29 7.02 5.31 6.79
CA ALA A 29 6.53 4.37 5.78
C ALA A 29 5.85 3.16 6.44
N GLN A 30 4.65 2.79 5.97
CA GLN A 30 3.97 1.58 6.44
C GLN A 30 4.76 0.33 6.01
N PRO A 31 4.89 -0.70 6.87
CA PRO A 31 5.55 -1.94 6.47
C PRO A 31 4.79 -2.61 5.33
N GLN A 32 5.54 -3.13 4.38
CA GLN A 32 4.98 -3.95 3.31
C GLN A 32 4.63 -5.33 3.87
N LEU A 33 3.44 -5.80 3.54
CA LEU A 33 2.96 -7.13 3.92
C LEU A 33 2.87 -8.01 2.68
N ALA A 34 3.08 -9.32 2.88
CA ALA A 34 2.71 -10.29 1.87
C ALA A 34 1.20 -10.22 1.61
N VAL A 35 0.84 -10.33 0.35
CA VAL A 35 -0.55 -10.25 -0.11
C VAL A 35 -1.25 -11.60 0.02
N ASP A 36 -0.52 -12.69 -0.22
CA ASP A 36 -1.01 -14.04 0.02
C ASP A 36 -1.16 -14.25 1.53
N PRO A 37 -2.35 -14.54 2.06
CA PRO A 37 -2.56 -14.75 3.49
C PRO A 37 -1.74 -15.93 4.04
N VAL A 38 -1.36 -16.90 3.21
CA VAL A 38 -0.46 -18.00 3.62
C VAL A 38 0.94 -17.45 3.91
N GLN A 39 1.50 -16.68 2.96
CA GLN A 39 2.81 -16.05 3.13
C GLN A 39 2.79 -15.02 4.27
N LEU A 40 1.70 -14.24 4.40
CA LEU A 40 1.54 -13.29 5.50
C LEU A 40 1.61 -13.98 6.87
N ALA A 41 1.00 -15.17 7.01
CA ALA A 41 1.07 -15.93 8.26
C ALA A 41 2.49 -16.46 8.53
N ASP A 42 3.21 -16.91 7.49
CA ASP A 42 4.58 -17.37 7.62
C ASP A 42 5.53 -16.23 7.99
N ASP A 43 5.36 -15.05 7.36
CA ASP A 43 6.12 -13.85 7.69
C ASP A 43 5.85 -13.39 9.13
N LEU A 44 4.59 -13.43 9.58
CA LEU A 44 4.23 -13.12 10.96
C LEU A 44 4.92 -14.06 11.96
N VAL A 45 4.98 -15.36 11.66
CA VAL A 45 5.69 -16.33 12.51
C VAL A 45 7.19 -16.01 12.57
N ALA A 46 7.79 -15.62 11.44
CA ALA A 46 9.20 -15.21 11.41
C ALA A 46 9.44 -13.92 12.21
N ASP A 47 8.54 -12.95 12.13
CA ASP A 47 8.62 -11.72 12.92
C ASP A 47 8.48 -11.99 14.42
N GLU A 48 7.55 -12.88 14.83
CA GLU A 48 7.41 -13.31 16.23
C GLU A 48 8.69 -14.00 16.73
N GLN A 49 9.30 -14.86 15.92
CA GLN A 49 10.56 -15.51 16.28
C GLN A 49 11.69 -14.49 16.45
N ALA A 50 11.78 -13.50 15.54
CA ALA A 50 12.78 -12.44 15.65
C ALA A 50 12.59 -11.59 16.91
N LEU A 51 11.35 -11.29 17.29
CA LEU A 51 11.03 -10.53 18.51
C LEU A 51 11.36 -11.28 19.80
N HIS A 52 11.41 -12.60 19.77
CA HIS A 52 11.78 -13.46 20.92
C HIS A 52 13.27 -13.82 20.98
N ASP A 53 14.03 -13.55 19.93
CA ASP A 53 15.47 -13.83 19.91
C ASP A 53 16.26 -12.65 20.51
N PRO A 54 16.91 -12.82 21.69
CA PRO A 54 17.64 -11.75 22.35
C PRO A 54 18.89 -11.31 21.57
N SER A 55 19.30 -12.06 20.55
CA SER A 55 20.43 -11.70 19.68
C SER A 55 20.03 -10.83 18.49
N THR A 56 18.73 -10.61 18.26
CA THR A 56 18.22 -9.83 17.12
C THR A 56 18.59 -8.36 17.26
N PRO A 57 19.24 -7.74 16.25
CA PRO A 57 19.59 -6.33 16.25
C PRO A 57 18.36 -5.42 16.35
N GLU A 58 18.50 -4.26 17.02
CA GLU A 58 17.37 -3.33 17.24
C GLU A 58 16.66 -2.91 15.94
N ALA A 59 17.39 -2.63 14.87
CA ALA A 59 16.77 -2.27 13.58
C ALA A 59 15.87 -3.39 13.02
N VAL A 60 16.26 -4.67 13.24
CA VAL A 60 15.45 -5.83 12.84
C VAL A 60 14.24 -5.99 13.76
N LEU A 61 14.41 -5.78 15.08
CA LEU A 61 13.30 -5.80 16.06
C LEU A 61 12.24 -4.74 15.73
N VAL A 62 12.66 -3.51 15.40
CA VAL A 62 11.74 -2.43 14.99
C VAL A 62 10.99 -2.82 13.72
N ALA A 63 11.69 -3.34 12.71
CA ALA A 63 11.07 -3.75 11.45
C ALA A 63 10.08 -4.92 11.66
N ALA A 64 10.46 -5.93 12.44
CA ALA A 64 9.61 -7.08 12.76
C ALA A 64 8.37 -6.66 13.54
N ALA A 65 8.50 -5.82 14.57
CA ALA A 65 7.36 -5.34 15.36
C ALA A 65 6.36 -4.54 14.51
N ARG A 66 6.86 -3.70 13.59
CA ARG A 66 6.02 -2.92 12.69
C ARG A 66 5.28 -3.81 11.69
N ARG A 67 5.94 -4.83 11.12
CA ARG A 67 5.28 -5.83 10.25
C ARG A 67 4.28 -6.68 11.01
N GLN A 68 4.64 -7.16 12.21
CA GLN A 68 3.74 -7.87 13.13
C GLN A 68 2.45 -7.07 13.38
N GLN A 69 2.57 -5.79 13.77
CA GLN A 69 1.42 -4.92 13.99
C GLN A 69 0.53 -4.79 12.74
N ALA A 70 1.15 -4.55 11.59
CA ALA A 70 0.44 -4.39 10.33
C ALA A 70 -0.25 -5.70 9.91
N ALA A 71 0.41 -6.87 10.13
CA ALA A 71 -0.15 -8.19 9.87
C ALA A 71 -1.39 -8.47 10.75
N TYR A 72 -1.32 -8.21 12.06
CA TYR A 72 -2.49 -8.36 12.93
C TYR A 72 -3.64 -7.42 12.54
N ARG A 73 -3.33 -6.21 12.06
CA ARG A 73 -4.35 -5.28 11.56
C ARG A 73 -5.00 -5.79 10.26
N ALA A 74 -4.21 -6.34 9.33
CA ALA A 74 -4.72 -6.92 8.08
C ALA A 74 -5.58 -8.16 8.36
N ILE A 75 -5.07 -9.14 9.11
CA ILE A 75 -5.79 -10.37 9.45
C ILE A 75 -7.07 -10.04 10.25
N GLY A 76 -7.00 -9.07 11.15
CA GLY A 76 -8.18 -8.63 11.91
C GLY A 76 -9.33 -8.13 11.02
N ARG A 77 -9.03 -7.52 9.87
CA ARG A 77 -10.04 -7.06 8.90
C ARG A 77 -10.55 -8.15 7.96
N HIS A 78 -9.82 -9.25 7.85
CA HIS A 78 -10.10 -10.36 6.94
C HIS A 78 -10.42 -11.66 7.70
N PRO A 79 -11.63 -11.78 8.33
CA PRO A 79 -12.03 -13.02 9.00
C PRO A 79 -12.07 -14.23 8.07
N ASP A 80 -12.25 -14.01 6.78
CA ASP A 80 -12.18 -15.01 5.71
C ASP A 80 -10.80 -15.65 5.57
N TRP A 81 -9.73 -15.00 6.03
CA TRP A 81 -8.37 -15.54 6.02
C TRP A 81 -8.09 -16.52 7.16
N ASP A 82 -8.91 -16.56 8.20
CA ASP A 82 -8.67 -17.41 9.38
C ASP A 82 -8.47 -18.89 9.02
N ALA A 83 -9.21 -19.36 8.03
CA ALA A 83 -9.11 -20.76 7.58
C ALA A 83 -7.73 -21.13 7.00
N VAL A 84 -6.96 -20.16 6.53
CA VAL A 84 -5.64 -20.37 5.92
C VAL A 84 -4.50 -19.85 6.78
N THR A 85 -4.68 -18.77 7.53
CA THR A 85 -3.63 -18.15 8.37
C THR A 85 -3.45 -18.90 9.69
N ARG A 86 -4.54 -19.12 10.43
CA ARG A 86 -4.50 -19.73 11.76
C ARG A 86 -3.86 -21.13 11.81
N PRO A 87 -4.11 -22.06 10.86
CA PRO A 87 -3.45 -23.37 10.83
C PRO A 87 -1.93 -23.33 10.64
N ARG A 88 -1.38 -22.22 10.18
CA ARG A 88 0.07 -22.04 9.96
C ARG A 88 0.80 -21.56 11.22
N ILE A 89 0.07 -21.07 12.19
CA ILE A 89 0.66 -20.56 13.44
C ILE A 89 1.08 -21.74 14.33
N PRO A 90 2.33 -21.81 14.76
CA PRO A 90 2.79 -22.82 15.71
C PRO A 90 1.99 -22.79 17.01
N ALA A 91 1.79 -23.94 17.62
CA ALA A 91 1.00 -24.06 18.85
C ALA A 91 1.51 -23.16 19.99
N SER A 92 2.82 -22.89 20.04
CA SER A 92 3.43 -21.99 21.04
C SER A 92 3.04 -20.51 20.87
N LEU A 93 2.66 -20.08 19.67
CA LEU A 93 2.27 -18.70 19.35
C LEU A 93 0.75 -18.54 19.17
N LEU A 94 0.01 -19.65 19.14
CA LEU A 94 -1.39 -19.65 18.72
C LEU A 94 -2.29 -18.83 19.65
N GLU A 95 -2.07 -18.88 20.96
CA GLU A 95 -2.86 -18.09 21.91
C GLU A 95 -2.58 -16.59 21.72
N ALA A 96 -1.31 -16.19 21.60
CA ALA A 96 -0.95 -14.80 21.34
C ALA A 96 -1.52 -14.31 20.01
N TYR A 97 -1.46 -15.13 18.95
CA TYR A 97 -2.08 -14.85 17.67
C TYR A 97 -3.59 -14.61 17.79
N ASP A 98 -4.33 -15.57 18.37
CA ASP A 98 -5.79 -15.48 18.51
C ASP A 98 -6.18 -14.21 19.28
N ARG A 99 -5.47 -13.88 20.38
CA ARG A 99 -5.71 -12.69 21.20
C ARG A 99 -5.43 -11.39 20.44
N ASN A 100 -4.30 -11.29 19.75
CA ASN A 100 -3.97 -10.10 18.97
C ASN A 100 -4.98 -9.85 17.84
N VAL A 101 -5.39 -10.93 17.15
CA VAL A 101 -6.39 -10.83 16.07
C VAL A 101 -7.74 -10.39 16.62
N ASP A 102 -8.20 -10.98 17.75
CA ASP A 102 -9.48 -10.59 18.38
C ASP A 102 -9.42 -9.14 18.88
N ALA A 103 -8.39 -8.75 19.60
CA ALA A 103 -8.21 -7.36 20.06
C ALA A 103 -8.31 -6.37 18.88
N ARG A 104 -7.68 -6.68 17.74
CA ARG A 104 -7.76 -5.83 16.56
C ARG A 104 -9.17 -5.76 15.98
N ARG A 105 -9.91 -6.86 15.95
CA ARG A 105 -11.32 -6.92 15.52
C ARG A 105 -12.22 -6.05 16.40
N GLN A 106 -12.06 -6.20 17.72
CA GLN A 106 -12.83 -5.42 18.68
C GLN A 106 -12.57 -3.91 18.50
N LEU A 107 -11.31 -3.50 18.44
CA LEU A 107 -10.96 -2.09 18.24
C LEU A 107 -11.38 -1.55 16.87
N THR A 108 -11.34 -2.36 15.83
CA THR A 108 -11.81 -1.96 14.49
C THR A 108 -13.32 -1.72 14.49
N THR A 109 -14.09 -2.54 15.22
CA THR A 109 -15.55 -2.37 15.36
C THR A 109 -15.91 -1.07 16.08
N MET A 110 -15.06 -0.58 16.99
CA MET A 110 -15.26 0.69 17.70
C MET A 110 -14.83 1.90 16.89
N ALA A 111 -13.95 1.72 15.92
CA ALA A 111 -13.34 2.82 15.21
C ALA A 111 -14.33 3.53 14.29
N HIS A 112 -14.36 4.85 14.37
CA HIS A 112 -15.08 5.70 13.42
C HIS A 112 -14.13 6.08 12.28
N VAL A 113 -14.48 5.72 11.06
CA VAL A 113 -13.73 6.10 9.86
C VAL A 113 -13.93 7.60 9.62
N LYS A 114 -12.83 8.35 9.45
CA LYS A 114 -12.85 9.79 9.20
C LYS A 114 -12.12 10.12 7.89
N ASP A 115 -12.48 11.22 7.26
CA ASP A 115 -11.83 11.77 6.06
C ASP A 115 -10.71 12.76 6.38
N THR A 116 -10.48 13.01 7.68
CA THR A 116 -9.44 13.91 8.19
C THR A 116 -8.59 13.20 9.23
N LEU A 117 -7.30 13.54 9.28
CA LEU A 117 -6.39 13.17 10.35
C LEU A 117 -6.55 14.10 11.55
N PRO A 118 -6.29 13.61 12.78
CA PRO A 118 -6.53 14.37 13.99
C PRO A 118 -5.49 15.47 14.21
N ALA A 119 -5.90 16.50 14.97
CA ALA A 119 -5.01 17.55 15.48
C ALA A 119 -4.20 17.01 16.68
N TRP A 120 -3.28 16.09 16.42
CA TRP A 120 -2.42 15.45 17.41
C TRP A 120 -0.95 15.76 17.19
N ARG A 121 -0.15 15.45 18.20
CA ARG A 121 1.30 15.26 18.07
C ARG A 121 1.62 13.81 18.38
N ILE A 122 2.54 13.24 17.61
CA ILE A 122 3.04 11.88 17.89
C ILE A 122 4.49 12.00 18.33
N ASN A 123 4.71 11.68 19.60
CA ASN A 123 6.00 11.76 20.26
C ASN A 123 6.57 10.34 20.49
N ALA A 124 7.87 10.24 20.72
CA ALA A 124 8.44 9.02 21.28
C ALA A 124 7.83 8.80 22.69
N PRO A 125 7.42 7.56 23.03
CA PRO A 125 6.94 7.28 24.40
C PRO A 125 8.09 7.42 25.41
N ALA A 126 7.76 7.50 26.69
CA ALA A 126 8.76 7.38 27.76
C ALA A 126 9.55 6.07 27.62
N PRO A 127 10.79 5.98 28.13
CA PRO A 127 11.59 4.76 28.04
C PRO A 127 10.85 3.51 28.54
N ALA A 128 11.01 2.39 27.84
CA ALA A 128 10.28 1.15 28.14
C ALA A 128 10.47 0.68 29.60
N GLU A 129 11.69 0.81 30.13
CA GLU A 129 12.00 0.43 31.50
C GLU A 129 11.31 1.35 32.53
N GLU A 130 11.21 2.64 32.23
CA GLU A 130 10.50 3.62 33.05
C GLU A 130 9.02 3.28 33.13
N LEU A 131 8.37 3.09 31.98
CA LEU A 131 6.96 2.69 31.90
C LEU A 131 6.69 1.39 32.66
N LEU A 132 7.55 0.37 32.51
CA LEU A 132 7.43 -0.88 33.26
C LEU A 132 7.58 -0.68 34.76
N GLY A 133 8.45 0.26 35.18
CA GLY A 133 8.58 0.68 36.57
C GLY A 133 7.29 1.28 37.09
N ASP A 134 6.71 2.24 36.36
CA ASP A 134 5.47 2.92 36.71
C ASP A 134 4.27 1.96 36.81
N TYR A 135 4.14 0.99 35.85
CA TYR A 135 3.07 0.00 35.92
C TYR A 135 3.21 -0.90 37.15
N ARG A 136 4.42 -1.33 37.50
CA ARG A 136 4.67 -2.18 38.68
C ARG A 136 4.46 -1.42 39.99
N GLU A 137 4.83 -0.16 40.05
CA GLU A 137 4.52 0.70 41.18
C GLU A 137 3.01 0.83 41.38
N ALA A 138 2.29 1.17 40.30
CA ALA A 138 0.84 1.28 40.33
C ALA A 138 0.15 -0.05 40.71
N GLU A 139 0.66 -1.18 40.25
CA GLU A 139 0.20 -2.53 40.66
C GLU A 139 0.39 -2.73 42.17
N SER A 140 1.55 -2.39 42.71
CA SER A 140 1.85 -2.57 44.13
C SER A 140 0.94 -1.75 45.03
N VAL A 141 0.52 -0.56 44.59
CA VAL A 141 -0.35 0.36 45.33
C VAL A 141 -1.83 0.02 45.17
N SER A 142 -2.26 -0.35 43.97
CA SER A 142 -3.68 -0.48 43.60
C SER A 142 -4.17 -1.95 43.62
N GLY A 143 -3.28 -2.90 43.45
CA GLY A 143 -3.62 -4.31 43.21
C GLY A 143 -4.12 -4.59 41.80
N VAL A 144 -4.04 -3.62 40.88
CA VAL A 144 -4.35 -3.77 39.45
C VAL A 144 -3.10 -4.25 38.73
N GLY A 145 -3.16 -5.43 38.08
CA GLY A 145 -2.00 -6.03 37.43
C GLY A 145 -1.35 -5.09 36.40
N TRP A 146 -0.02 -5.05 36.41
CA TRP A 146 0.80 -4.22 35.50
C TRP A 146 0.42 -4.40 34.02
N ASN A 147 0.10 -5.63 33.63
CA ASN A 147 -0.31 -6.01 32.29
C ASN A 147 -1.62 -5.33 31.84
N TYR A 148 -2.56 -5.09 32.76
CA TYR A 148 -3.79 -4.35 32.47
C TYR A 148 -3.53 -2.86 32.30
N LEU A 149 -2.67 -2.27 33.15
CA LEU A 149 -2.28 -0.86 33.03
C LEU A 149 -1.54 -0.61 31.72
N ALA A 150 -0.63 -1.52 31.36
CA ALA A 150 0.08 -1.47 30.08
C ALA A 150 -0.85 -1.65 28.88
N ALA A 151 -1.81 -2.59 28.95
CA ALA A 151 -2.80 -2.82 27.88
C ALA A 151 -3.71 -1.60 27.68
N ILE A 152 -4.16 -0.96 28.75
CA ILE A 152 -4.93 0.30 28.68
C ILE A 152 -4.08 1.39 28.02
N ASN A 153 -2.85 1.60 28.45
CA ASN A 153 -1.96 2.62 27.90
C ASN A 153 -1.62 2.36 26.43
N LEU A 154 -1.47 1.09 26.02
CA LEU A 154 -1.34 0.68 24.61
C LEU A 154 -2.56 1.09 23.79
N VAL A 155 -3.77 0.79 24.29
CA VAL A 155 -5.03 1.04 23.56
C VAL A 155 -5.34 2.53 23.49
N GLU A 156 -5.14 3.27 24.57
CA GLU A 156 -5.47 4.70 24.64
C GLU A 156 -4.53 5.57 23.81
N THR A 157 -3.23 5.42 24.00
CA THR A 157 -2.27 6.36 23.40
C THR A 157 -1.01 5.71 22.85
N ARG A 158 -0.98 4.39 22.73
CA ARG A 158 0.24 3.68 22.32
C ARG A 158 1.43 4.08 23.23
N PHE A 159 1.26 3.78 24.54
CA PHE A 159 2.24 4.07 25.60
C PHE A 159 2.58 5.55 25.78
N GLY A 160 1.60 6.43 25.58
CA GLY A 160 1.79 7.88 25.71
C GLY A 160 2.37 8.55 24.47
N SER A 161 2.46 7.84 23.34
CA SER A 161 2.95 8.44 22.09
C SER A 161 2.00 9.50 21.53
N ILE A 162 0.69 9.36 21.74
CA ILE A 162 -0.32 10.31 21.26
C ILE A 162 -0.48 11.45 22.27
N ASP A 163 -0.06 12.65 21.87
CA ASP A 163 -0.38 13.89 22.57
C ASP A 163 -1.54 14.57 21.82
N GLY A 164 -2.72 14.45 22.39
CA GLY A 164 -3.94 14.98 21.82
C GLY A 164 -5.15 14.77 22.72
N VAL A 165 -6.19 15.56 22.48
CA VAL A 165 -7.46 15.48 23.19
C VAL A 165 -8.43 14.62 22.39
N SER A 166 -9.12 13.68 23.04
CA SER A 166 -10.15 12.89 22.39
C SER A 166 -11.41 13.73 22.08
N ASP A 167 -12.30 13.20 21.22
CA ASP A 167 -13.59 13.84 20.94
C ASP A 167 -14.44 14.07 22.21
N ALA A 168 -14.21 13.27 23.26
CA ALA A 168 -14.87 13.40 24.57
C ALA A 168 -14.15 14.34 25.55
N GLY A 169 -13.00 14.90 25.17
CA GLY A 169 -12.19 15.79 26.02
C GLY A 169 -11.21 15.05 26.94
N ALA A 170 -10.96 13.76 26.72
CA ALA A 170 -9.96 13.00 27.48
C ALA A 170 -8.53 13.41 27.08
N GLN A 171 -7.61 13.39 28.04
CA GLN A 171 -6.25 13.93 27.93
C GLN A 171 -5.21 13.00 28.57
N GLY A 172 -3.96 13.21 28.18
CA GLY A 172 -2.80 12.55 28.75
C GLY A 172 -2.63 11.08 28.33
N PRO A 173 -1.54 10.42 28.78
CA PRO A 173 -1.17 9.08 28.33
C PRO A 173 -2.24 8.01 28.58
N MET A 174 -3.04 8.17 29.62
CA MET A 174 -4.11 7.24 30.00
C MET A 174 -5.51 7.75 29.64
N GLN A 175 -5.61 8.85 28.87
CA GLN A 175 -6.85 9.44 28.34
C GLN A 175 -7.93 9.67 29.42
N PHE A 176 -7.56 10.34 30.50
CA PHE A 176 -8.52 10.76 31.52
C PHE A 176 -9.32 11.98 31.11
N LEU A 177 -10.60 11.99 31.49
CA LEU A 177 -11.33 13.25 31.61
C LEU A 177 -10.74 14.07 32.77
N PRO A 178 -10.52 15.39 32.64
CA PRO A 178 -9.92 16.21 33.70
C PRO A 178 -10.63 16.10 35.06
N SER A 179 -11.95 15.99 35.07
CA SER A 179 -12.74 15.80 36.31
C SER A 179 -12.49 14.44 36.97
N THR A 180 -12.29 13.39 36.17
CA THR A 180 -11.96 12.05 36.68
C THR A 180 -10.53 12.04 37.20
N PHE A 181 -9.58 12.63 36.47
CA PHE A 181 -8.19 12.74 36.94
C PHE A 181 -8.09 13.52 38.27
N ALA A 182 -8.82 14.62 38.40
CA ALA A 182 -8.86 15.40 39.66
C ALA A 182 -9.28 14.55 40.87
N ALA A 183 -10.08 13.52 40.68
CA ALA A 183 -10.54 12.62 41.76
C ALA A 183 -9.52 11.51 42.11
N TYR A 184 -8.67 11.11 41.17
CA TYR A 184 -7.77 9.95 41.35
C TYR A 184 -6.28 10.28 41.16
N GLY A 185 -5.94 11.46 40.65
CA GLY A 185 -4.57 11.89 40.35
C GLY A 185 -3.79 12.43 41.56
N GLU A 186 -4.45 12.63 42.71
CA GLU A 186 -3.82 13.11 43.97
C GLU A 186 -2.98 14.38 43.81
N GLY A 187 -3.39 15.28 42.90
CA GLY A 187 -2.70 16.53 42.63
C GLY A 187 -1.54 16.44 41.64
N GLY A 188 -1.32 15.29 41.02
CA GLY A 188 -0.35 15.08 39.95
C GLY A 188 -0.72 15.77 38.63
N ASP A 189 0.11 15.55 37.60
CA ASP A 189 -0.07 16.05 36.24
C ASP A 189 -0.72 14.99 35.35
N ILE A 190 -1.87 15.30 34.76
CA ILE A 190 -2.60 14.43 33.82
C ILE A 190 -1.76 14.03 32.59
N ASN A 191 -0.76 14.83 32.22
CA ASN A 191 0.14 14.58 31.10
C ASN A 191 1.41 13.81 31.50
N SER A 192 1.66 13.63 32.81
CA SER A 192 2.76 12.79 33.29
C SER A 192 2.41 11.32 33.12
N PRO A 193 3.24 10.49 32.45
CA PRO A 193 3.04 9.05 32.36
C PRO A 193 2.87 8.40 33.73
N HIS A 194 3.79 8.65 34.65
CA HIS A 194 3.74 8.13 36.02
C HIS A 194 2.42 8.47 36.72
N ASP A 195 2.07 9.78 36.79
CA ASP A 195 0.88 10.20 37.56
C ASP A 195 -0.42 9.66 36.96
N SER A 196 -0.50 9.62 35.62
CA SER A 196 -1.65 9.08 34.90
C SER A 196 -1.78 7.55 35.10
N ILE A 197 -0.68 6.81 35.09
CA ILE A 197 -0.67 5.37 35.34
C ILE A 197 -1.09 5.06 36.79
N MET A 198 -0.57 5.83 37.76
CA MET A 198 -0.96 5.74 39.15
C MET A 198 -2.45 6.04 39.34
N ALA A 199 -2.96 7.08 38.69
CA ALA A 199 -4.39 7.44 38.71
C ALA A 199 -5.25 6.33 38.11
N ALA A 200 -4.81 5.67 37.02
CA ALA A 200 -5.53 4.54 36.40
C ALA A 200 -5.63 3.35 37.35
N GLY A 201 -4.55 2.99 38.04
CA GLY A 201 -4.56 1.95 39.07
C GLY A 201 -5.59 2.24 40.17
N ARG A 202 -5.57 3.48 40.73
CA ARG A 202 -6.53 3.90 41.76
C ARG A 202 -7.97 3.90 41.26
N TYR A 203 -8.21 4.39 40.06
CA TYR A 203 -9.53 4.40 39.45
C TYR A 203 -10.10 2.98 39.29
N LEU A 204 -9.34 2.06 38.72
CA LEU A 204 -9.77 0.67 38.51
C LEU A 204 -10.01 -0.05 39.84
N ALA A 205 -9.12 0.13 40.83
CA ALA A 205 -9.31 -0.45 42.17
C ALA A 205 -10.58 0.07 42.84
N ALA A 206 -10.83 1.38 42.80
CA ALA A 206 -12.04 2.02 43.33
C ALA A 206 -13.32 1.55 42.62
N ASN A 207 -13.25 1.19 41.34
CA ASN A 207 -14.35 0.60 40.60
C ASN A 207 -14.47 -0.91 40.72
N GLY A 208 -13.73 -1.54 41.65
CA GLY A 208 -13.91 -2.93 42.04
C GLY A 208 -13.18 -3.95 41.17
N PHE A 209 -12.08 -3.58 40.51
CA PHE A 209 -11.29 -4.45 39.63
C PHE A 209 -11.00 -5.83 40.21
N ALA A 210 -10.67 -5.93 41.49
CA ALA A 210 -10.40 -7.21 42.17
C ALA A 210 -11.64 -8.12 42.26
N LYS A 211 -12.86 -7.57 42.15
CA LYS A 211 -14.12 -8.34 42.28
C LYS A 211 -14.72 -8.63 40.89
N ASP A 212 -14.74 -7.65 40.05
CA ASP A 212 -15.29 -7.69 38.69
C ASP A 212 -14.43 -6.81 37.79
N ARG A 213 -13.44 -7.42 37.19
CA ARG A 213 -12.46 -6.78 36.32
C ARG A 213 -13.14 -6.17 35.10
N ASP A 214 -14.03 -6.92 34.48
CA ASP A 214 -14.68 -6.50 33.24
C ASP A 214 -15.60 -5.30 33.49
N TYR A 215 -16.27 -5.26 34.63
CA TYR A 215 -17.04 -4.09 35.05
C TYR A 215 -16.13 -2.88 35.28
N ALA A 216 -14.99 -3.02 35.95
CA ALA A 216 -14.07 -1.93 36.18
C ALA A 216 -13.49 -1.37 34.85
N LEU A 217 -13.14 -2.23 33.89
CA LEU A 217 -12.73 -1.85 32.54
C LEU A 217 -13.87 -1.16 31.78
N TYR A 218 -15.10 -1.67 31.90
CA TYR A 218 -16.28 -1.05 31.30
C TYR A 218 -16.55 0.35 31.88
N ARG A 219 -16.23 0.58 33.15
CA ARG A 219 -16.30 1.91 33.78
C ARG A 219 -15.22 2.86 33.25
N TYR A 220 -14.08 2.33 32.79
CA TYR A 220 -13.00 3.12 32.19
C TYR A 220 -13.41 3.64 30.80
N ASN A 221 -13.89 2.74 29.96
CA ASN A 221 -14.43 3.05 28.65
C ASN A 221 -15.75 2.27 28.44
N ASN A 222 -16.84 2.95 28.25
CA ASN A 222 -18.20 2.39 28.20
C ASN A 222 -18.46 1.54 26.94
N SER A 223 -17.58 0.54 26.68
CA SER A 223 -17.65 -0.36 25.53
C SER A 223 -17.22 -1.77 25.90
N HIS A 224 -18.02 -2.76 25.53
CA HIS A 224 -17.66 -4.18 25.70
C HIS A 224 -16.51 -4.59 24.76
N GLN A 225 -16.41 -4.00 23.58
CA GLN A 225 -15.30 -4.23 22.66
C GLN A 225 -13.98 -3.75 23.26
N TYR A 226 -13.99 -2.59 23.93
CA TYR A 226 -12.83 -2.11 24.67
C TYR A 226 -12.41 -3.08 25.76
N VAL A 227 -13.36 -3.55 26.57
CA VAL A 227 -13.10 -4.54 27.64
C VAL A 227 -12.43 -5.77 27.06
N GLN A 228 -12.96 -6.31 25.97
CA GLN A 228 -12.40 -7.50 25.32
C GLN A 228 -10.98 -7.24 24.80
N ALA A 229 -10.76 -6.13 24.07
CA ALA A 229 -9.44 -5.79 23.54
C ALA A 229 -8.38 -5.61 24.63
N VAL A 230 -8.73 -4.94 25.73
CA VAL A 230 -7.82 -4.77 26.88
C VAL A 230 -7.53 -6.12 27.55
N ASN A 231 -8.53 -6.99 27.73
CA ASN A 231 -8.34 -8.34 28.28
C ASN A 231 -7.40 -9.17 27.40
N ASP A 232 -7.54 -9.10 26.08
CA ASP A 232 -6.70 -9.85 25.15
C ASP A 232 -5.25 -9.39 25.21
N TYR A 233 -4.98 -8.09 25.10
CA TYR A 233 -3.61 -7.58 25.24
C TYR A 233 -3.02 -7.82 26.62
N ALA A 234 -3.80 -7.65 27.67
CA ALA A 234 -3.34 -7.93 29.03
C ALA A 234 -3.00 -9.42 29.23
N THR A 235 -3.75 -10.32 28.59
CA THR A 235 -3.47 -11.77 28.64
C THR A 235 -2.16 -12.10 27.94
N VAL A 236 -1.91 -11.54 26.74
CA VAL A 236 -0.64 -11.73 26.03
C VAL A 236 0.53 -11.19 26.86
N LEU A 237 0.42 -9.97 27.40
CA LEU A 237 1.46 -9.35 28.23
C LEU A 237 1.77 -10.16 29.51
N ALA A 238 0.77 -10.81 30.11
CA ALA A 238 0.97 -11.65 31.28
C ALA A 238 1.65 -12.98 30.95
N ALA A 239 1.32 -13.57 29.78
CA ALA A 239 1.85 -14.85 29.35
C ALA A 239 3.28 -14.72 28.76
N ASP A 240 3.55 -13.60 28.11
CA ASP A 240 4.80 -13.32 27.42
C ASP A 240 5.31 -11.90 27.70
N PRO A 241 6.22 -11.72 28.67
CA PRO A 241 6.81 -10.42 28.96
C PRO A 241 7.58 -9.80 27.78
N ALA A 242 8.05 -10.60 26.80
CA ALA A 242 8.72 -10.09 25.60
C ALA A 242 7.74 -9.36 24.66
N ALA A 243 6.43 -9.68 24.73
CA ALA A 243 5.41 -9.00 23.95
C ALA A 243 5.35 -7.49 24.21
N PHE A 244 5.65 -7.03 25.44
CA PHE A 244 5.72 -5.60 25.74
C PHE A 244 6.76 -4.89 24.86
N ALA A 245 7.94 -5.48 24.71
CA ALA A 245 9.00 -4.92 23.87
C ALA A 245 8.59 -4.84 22.38
N GLY A 246 7.81 -5.81 21.89
CA GLY A 246 7.21 -5.78 20.56
C GLY A 246 6.19 -4.65 20.44
N TYR A 247 5.20 -4.60 21.33
CA TYR A 247 4.15 -3.57 21.32
C TYR A 247 4.71 -2.14 21.52
N TYR A 248 5.76 -2.00 22.32
CA TYR A 248 6.44 -0.72 22.51
C TYR A 248 7.00 -0.13 21.21
N ARG A 249 7.37 -0.98 20.23
CA ARG A 249 7.87 -0.59 18.91
C ARG A 249 6.78 -0.38 17.86
N TRP A 250 5.50 -0.60 18.19
CA TRP A 250 4.39 -0.39 17.27
C TRP A 250 4.21 1.09 16.92
N ASP A 251 3.71 1.34 15.70
CA ASP A 251 3.37 2.68 15.22
C ASP A 251 1.97 3.12 15.71
N VAL A 252 1.70 4.43 15.59
CA VAL A 252 0.34 4.96 15.73
C VAL A 252 -0.36 4.86 14.38
N TYR A 253 -1.54 4.23 14.35
CA TYR A 253 -2.39 4.15 13.16
C TYR A 253 -3.72 4.85 13.40
N TYR A 254 -4.15 5.62 12.40
CA TYR A 254 -5.45 6.27 12.39
C TYR A 254 -6.35 5.68 11.31
N ASN A 255 -7.61 5.35 11.64
CA ASN A 255 -8.55 4.72 10.71
C ASN A 255 -9.25 5.79 9.88
N THR A 256 -9.07 5.74 8.55
CA THR A 256 -9.54 6.75 7.63
C THR A 256 -10.32 6.16 6.47
N THR A 257 -11.00 7.02 5.69
CA THR A 257 -11.67 6.65 4.42
C THR A 257 -10.69 6.08 3.38
N ALA A 258 -9.39 6.36 3.49
CA ALA A 258 -8.32 5.78 2.68
C ALA A 258 -7.68 4.53 3.31
N GLY A 259 -8.32 3.95 4.35
CA GLY A 259 -7.78 2.85 5.14
C GLY A 259 -6.99 3.33 6.35
N ASP A 260 -6.10 2.48 6.87
CA ASP A 260 -5.23 2.82 7.99
C ASP A 260 -4.08 3.73 7.53
N VAL A 261 -3.95 4.88 8.16
CA VAL A 261 -2.82 5.79 7.93
C VAL A 261 -1.90 5.75 9.14
N SER A 262 -0.62 5.43 8.92
CA SER A 262 0.41 5.51 9.95
C SER A 262 0.76 6.97 10.21
N LEU A 263 0.76 7.35 11.49
CA LEU A 263 1.20 8.66 11.96
C LEU A 263 2.57 8.47 12.64
N PRO A 264 3.68 8.85 11.98
CA PRO A 264 5.01 8.63 12.51
C PRO A 264 5.31 9.54 13.70
N ILE A 265 6.33 9.17 14.49
CA ILE A 265 6.93 10.08 15.47
C ILE A 265 7.37 11.37 14.74
N GLY A 266 6.96 12.52 15.27
CA GLY A 266 7.15 13.83 14.65
C GLY A 266 5.93 14.34 13.88
N TYR A 267 4.88 13.52 13.67
CA TYR A 267 3.59 14.04 13.20
C TYR A 267 3.10 15.13 14.17
N SER A 268 2.69 16.27 13.61
CA SER A 268 2.18 17.40 14.39
C SER A 268 1.16 18.17 13.57
N ALA A 269 -0.07 18.22 14.05
CA ALA A 269 -1.14 19.00 13.46
C ALA A 269 -1.85 19.83 14.54
N THR A 270 -2.12 21.10 14.26
CA THR A 270 -2.86 22.01 15.14
C THR A 270 -4.35 22.09 14.81
N SER A 271 -4.75 21.55 13.66
CA SER A 271 -6.13 21.38 13.20
C SER A 271 -6.23 20.10 12.41
N PRO A 272 -7.44 19.49 12.27
CA PRO A 272 -7.62 18.33 11.41
C PRO A 272 -7.13 18.57 9.97
N ILE A 273 -6.42 17.59 9.40
CA ILE A 273 -5.86 17.66 8.05
C ILE A 273 -6.65 16.70 7.16
N PRO A 274 -7.16 17.11 5.97
CA PRO A 274 -7.74 16.17 5.01
C PRO A 274 -6.77 15.01 4.71
N VAL A 275 -7.27 13.77 4.76
CA VAL A 275 -6.43 12.57 4.53
C VAL A 275 -5.76 12.63 3.17
N THR A 276 -6.47 13.10 2.14
CA THR A 276 -5.93 13.29 0.78
C THR A 276 -4.72 14.21 0.75
N ASP A 277 -4.78 15.33 1.49
CA ASP A 277 -3.70 16.32 1.51
C ASP A 277 -2.46 15.79 2.23
N TYR A 278 -2.69 15.04 3.32
CA TYR A 278 -1.61 14.39 4.03
C TYR A 278 -0.92 13.33 3.18
N LEU A 279 -1.69 12.44 2.55
CA LEU A 279 -1.15 11.36 1.71
C LEU A 279 -0.45 11.90 0.45
N ALA A 280 -0.87 13.04 -0.09
CA ALA A 280 -0.21 13.69 -1.22
C ALA A 280 1.22 14.19 -0.89
N THR A 281 1.47 14.53 0.39
CA THR A 281 2.76 15.07 0.86
C THR A 281 3.62 14.07 1.63
N HIS A 282 2.98 13.05 2.18
CA HIS A 282 3.61 11.97 2.94
C HIS A 282 3.38 10.68 2.16
N ALA A 283 4.23 10.43 1.17
CA ALA A 283 4.15 9.20 0.40
C ALA A 283 3.99 8.02 1.36
N THR A 284 2.83 7.37 1.29
CA THR A 284 2.70 6.03 1.89
C THR A 284 3.86 5.20 1.40
N ALA A 285 4.38 4.31 2.23
CA ALA A 285 5.32 3.29 1.75
C ALA A 285 4.82 2.78 0.40
N SER A 286 5.74 2.53 -0.53
CA SER A 286 5.40 1.93 -1.82
C SER A 286 4.34 0.85 -1.59
N PRO A 287 3.25 0.85 -2.35
CA PRO A 287 2.18 -0.13 -2.15
C PRO A 287 2.75 -1.53 -2.19
N ALA A 288 2.14 -2.47 -1.50
CA ALA A 288 2.53 -3.86 -1.58
C ALA A 288 2.63 -4.28 -3.05
N ILE A 289 3.85 -4.57 -3.51
CA ILE A 289 4.13 -4.91 -4.89
C ILE A 289 4.04 -6.43 -5.00
N ARG A 290 3.10 -6.90 -5.79
CA ARG A 290 3.03 -8.31 -6.16
C ARG A 290 3.86 -8.54 -7.42
N ILE A 291 5.02 -9.14 -7.25
CA ILE A 291 5.93 -9.51 -8.33
C ILE A 291 6.52 -10.90 -8.03
N SER A 292 6.47 -11.81 -8.99
CA SER A 292 7.13 -13.11 -8.85
C SER A 292 8.64 -12.99 -9.08
N SER A 293 9.41 -13.96 -8.59
CA SER A 293 10.87 -14.05 -8.84
C SER A 293 11.21 -14.05 -10.33
N GLU A 294 10.38 -14.70 -11.14
CA GLU A 294 10.54 -14.75 -12.59
C GLU A 294 10.26 -13.39 -13.22
N SER A 295 9.17 -12.72 -12.81
CA SER A 295 8.87 -11.36 -13.28
C SER A 295 9.93 -10.35 -12.84
N GLU A 296 10.52 -10.51 -11.64
CA GLU A 296 11.64 -9.66 -11.18
C GLU A 296 12.88 -9.83 -12.08
N GLN A 297 13.26 -11.06 -12.44
CA GLN A 297 14.37 -11.32 -13.36
C GLN A 297 14.12 -10.75 -14.76
N ILE A 298 12.89 -10.89 -15.27
CA ILE A 298 12.48 -10.28 -16.54
C ILE A 298 12.58 -8.77 -16.45
N LEU A 299 12.12 -8.15 -15.36
CA LEU A 299 12.20 -6.70 -15.14
C LEU A 299 13.63 -6.20 -15.20
N GLN A 300 14.57 -6.84 -14.53
CA GLN A 300 16.00 -6.47 -14.56
C GLN A 300 16.57 -6.48 -15.99
N THR A 301 16.19 -7.49 -16.78
CA THR A 301 16.59 -7.59 -18.19
C THR A 301 15.99 -6.45 -19.02
N LEU A 302 14.70 -6.16 -18.85
CA LEU A 302 13.99 -5.10 -19.55
C LEU A 302 14.54 -3.71 -19.21
N LEU A 303 14.88 -3.48 -17.94
CA LEU A 303 15.52 -2.23 -17.49
C LEU A 303 16.89 -2.03 -18.13
N THR A 304 17.68 -3.10 -18.26
CA THR A 304 18.97 -3.03 -18.96
C THR A 304 18.78 -2.59 -20.40
N VAL A 305 17.87 -3.22 -21.14
CA VAL A 305 17.55 -2.85 -22.53
C VAL A 305 17.03 -1.42 -22.64
N SER A 306 16.14 -1.01 -21.72
CA SER A 306 15.61 0.37 -21.71
C SER A 306 16.71 1.42 -21.45
N ASN A 307 17.65 1.10 -20.56
CA ASN A 307 18.79 1.98 -20.26
C ASN A 307 19.76 2.12 -21.43
N ASP A 308 20.05 1.03 -22.14
CA ASP A 308 20.88 1.06 -23.34
C ASP A 308 20.26 1.96 -24.43
N ALA A 309 18.92 1.93 -24.54
CA ALA A 309 18.15 2.79 -25.43
C ALA A 309 17.91 4.22 -24.88
N SER A 310 18.42 4.56 -23.69
CA SER A 310 18.10 5.82 -23.00
C SER A 310 18.58 7.09 -23.75
N ARG A 311 19.59 6.95 -24.62
CA ARG A 311 20.12 8.04 -25.47
C ARG A 311 19.33 8.21 -26.77
N ALA A 312 18.47 7.29 -27.11
CA ALA A 312 17.64 7.32 -28.29
C ALA A 312 16.41 8.23 -28.09
N GLY A 313 15.81 8.68 -29.17
CA GLY A 313 14.54 9.40 -29.12
C GLY A 313 13.38 8.52 -28.64
N LEU A 314 12.27 9.15 -28.20
CA LEU A 314 11.10 8.45 -27.65
C LEU A 314 10.58 7.33 -28.57
N SER A 315 10.53 7.55 -29.88
CA SER A 315 10.07 6.55 -30.84
C SER A 315 10.95 5.30 -30.85
N GLU A 316 12.28 5.48 -30.86
CA GLU A 316 13.23 4.39 -30.84
C GLU A 316 13.21 3.61 -29.52
N ARG A 317 13.06 4.32 -28.38
CA ARG A 317 12.86 3.66 -27.08
C ARG A 317 11.57 2.86 -27.04
N SER A 318 10.47 3.43 -27.56
CA SER A 318 9.18 2.71 -27.62
C SER A 318 9.28 1.44 -28.44
N GLU A 319 9.96 1.50 -29.58
CA GLU A 319 10.19 0.33 -30.42
C GLU A 319 11.07 -0.69 -29.72
N THR A 320 12.22 -0.26 -29.16
CA THR A 320 13.19 -1.16 -28.52
C THR A 320 12.58 -1.88 -27.32
N VAL A 321 11.88 -1.15 -26.44
CA VAL A 321 11.26 -1.72 -25.24
C VAL A 321 10.08 -2.61 -25.60
N SER A 322 9.17 -2.16 -26.45
CA SER A 322 7.98 -2.91 -26.84
C SER A 322 8.31 -4.22 -27.57
N ARG A 323 9.40 -4.24 -28.34
CA ARG A 323 9.90 -5.43 -29.05
C ARG A 323 10.27 -6.56 -28.08
N GLN A 324 10.73 -6.28 -26.88
CA GLN A 324 11.11 -7.29 -25.88
C GLN A 324 9.92 -8.15 -25.45
N PHE A 325 8.72 -7.68 -25.63
CA PHE A 325 7.50 -8.40 -25.29
C PHE A 325 6.99 -9.32 -26.43
N LEU A 326 7.55 -9.24 -27.63
CA LEU A 326 7.11 -10.12 -28.73
C LEU A 326 7.20 -11.60 -28.33
N GLY A 327 6.08 -12.31 -28.46
CA GLY A 327 5.96 -13.70 -28.08
C GLY A 327 5.54 -13.94 -26.63
N VAL A 328 5.51 -12.92 -25.77
CA VAL A 328 4.99 -13.05 -24.39
C VAL A 328 3.52 -13.47 -24.44
N PRO A 329 3.12 -14.53 -23.69
CA PRO A 329 1.75 -15.04 -23.69
C PRO A 329 0.70 -13.99 -23.32
N TYR A 330 -0.48 -14.07 -23.91
CA TYR A 330 -1.64 -13.30 -23.47
C TYR A 330 -2.17 -13.85 -22.14
N GLY A 331 -2.46 -12.98 -21.20
CA GLY A 331 -3.07 -13.31 -19.92
C GLY A 331 -4.06 -12.24 -19.47
N ALA A 332 -5.35 -12.57 -19.48
CA ALA A 332 -6.37 -11.69 -18.92
C ALA A 332 -6.39 -11.74 -17.38
N ASN A 333 -6.91 -10.67 -16.76
CA ASN A 333 -7.17 -10.60 -15.32
C ASN A 333 -5.92 -10.85 -14.45
N THR A 334 -4.78 -10.29 -14.85
CA THR A 334 -3.53 -10.39 -14.07
C THR A 334 -3.47 -9.40 -12.90
N LEU A 335 -4.32 -8.37 -12.90
CA LEU A 335 -4.40 -7.37 -11.83
C LEU A 335 -5.33 -7.83 -10.71
N THR A 336 -5.01 -7.43 -9.48
CA THR A 336 -5.79 -7.70 -8.27
C THR A 336 -6.42 -6.40 -7.79
N GLY A 337 -7.68 -6.47 -7.39
CA GLY A 337 -8.47 -5.35 -6.86
C GLY A 337 -9.84 -5.23 -7.50
N SER A 338 -10.84 -4.91 -6.68
CA SER A 338 -12.23 -4.67 -7.07
C SER A 338 -12.89 -3.73 -6.05
N ALA A 339 -14.18 -3.46 -6.20
CA ALA A 339 -14.95 -2.72 -5.18
C ALA A 339 -14.94 -3.39 -3.80
N THR A 340 -14.65 -4.69 -3.73
CA THR A 340 -14.69 -5.50 -2.50
C THR A 340 -13.35 -6.15 -2.18
N GLU A 341 -12.38 -6.07 -3.08
CA GLU A 341 -11.04 -6.61 -2.91
C GLU A 341 -10.01 -5.46 -2.97
N PRO A 342 -9.10 -5.34 -1.98
CA PRO A 342 -8.08 -4.31 -1.98
C PRO A 342 -7.21 -4.36 -3.24
N GLU A 343 -6.94 -3.17 -3.79
CA GLU A 343 -6.07 -3.02 -4.95
C GLU A 343 -4.62 -3.29 -4.57
N GLN A 344 -3.90 -3.97 -5.48
CA GLN A 344 -2.48 -4.25 -5.35
C GLN A 344 -1.73 -3.79 -6.59
N LEU A 345 -0.50 -3.31 -6.40
CA LEU A 345 0.38 -3.06 -7.53
C LEU A 345 0.98 -4.37 -8.05
N VAL A 346 0.32 -4.97 -9.02
CA VAL A 346 0.80 -6.21 -9.65
C VAL A 346 1.79 -5.90 -10.78
N VAL A 347 2.94 -6.60 -10.76
CA VAL A 347 3.91 -6.64 -11.86
C VAL A 347 4.00 -8.09 -12.35
N GLU A 348 3.27 -8.40 -13.43
CA GLU A 348 3.25 -9.70 -14.07
C GLU A 348 3.83 -9.58 -15.49
N LEU A 349 5.04 -10.09 -15.69
CA LEU A 349 5.77 -9.95 -16.96
C LEU A 349 5.87 -11.25 -17.77
N GLN A 350 5.38 -12.36 -17.21
CA GLN A 350 5.36 -13.65 -17.92
C GLN A 350 4.17 -13.77 -18.88
N LYS A 351 3.12 -13.00 -18.63
CA LYS A 351 1.92 -12.89 -19.46
C LYS A 351 1.29 -11.52 -19.30
N VAL A 352 0.73 -10.97 -20.36
CA VAL A 352 0.15 -9.62 -20.38
C VAL A 352 -1.15 -9.60 -21.18
N ASP A 353 -2.08 -8.72 -20.78
CA ASP A 353 -3.16 -8.30 -21.67
C ASP A 353 -2.76 -7.00 -22.41
N CYS A 354 -3.67 -6.48 -23.24
CA CYS A 354 -3.36 -5.30 -24.05
C CYS A 354 -3.08 -4.05 -23.19
N PHE A 355 -3.75 -3.91 -22.06
CA PHE A 355 -3.60 -2.76 -21.16
C PHE A 355 -2.31 -2.86 -20.33
N THR A 356 -2.10 -3.98 -19.66
CA THR A 356 -0.90 -4.21 -18.84
C THR A 356 0.38 -4.21 -19.69
N TYR A 357 0.31 -4.71 -20.94
CA TYR A 357 1.41 -4.59 -21.89
C TYR A 357 1.79 -3.12 -22.13
N ALA A 358 0.80 -2.29 -22.45
CA ALA A 358 1.03 -0.85 -22.68
C ALA A 358 1.53 -0.12 -21.42
N ASP A 359 0.95 -0.44 -20.23
CA ASP A 359 1.40 0.07 -18.94
C ASP A 359 2.89 -0.20 -18.70
N TYR A 360 3.33 -1.46 -18.91
CA TYR A 360 4.72 -1.84 -18.68
C TYR A 360 5.69 -1.19 -19.66
N VAL A 361 5.33 -1.13 -20.94
CA VAL A 361 6.15 -0.44 -21.94
C VAL A 361 6.31 1.05 -21.59
N GLU A 362 5.21 1.72 -21.22
CA GLU A 362 5.26 3.13 -20.85
C GLU A 362 6.09 3.37 -19.58
N ALA A 363 5.93 2.54 -18.56
CA ALA A 363 6.68 2.65 -17.31
C ALA A 363 8.19 2.40 -17.52
N LEU A 364 8.54 1.37 -18.30
CA LEU A 364 9.94 1.04 -18.61
C LEU A 364 10.66 2.15 -19.36
N LYS A 365 9.99 2.84 -20.27
CA LYS A 365 10.56 3.98 -21.01
C LYS A 365 10.95 5.14 -20.10
N ARG A 366 10.33 5.25 -18.93
CA ARG A 366 10.50 6.36 -17.97
C ARG A 366 11.48 6.02 -16.86
N ALA A 367 11.89 4.77 -16.74
CA ALA A 367 12.67 4.25 -15.60
C ALA A 367 14.10 3.89 -16.01
N LYS A 368 15.03 4.07 -15.06
CA LYS A 368 16.44 3.63 -15.16
C LYS A 368 16.73 2.45 -14.22
N ASN A 369 15.94 2.28 -13.18
CA ASN A 369 16.10 1.24 -12.18
C ASN A 369 14.71 0.75 -11.71
N ARG A 370 14.71 -0.26 -10.84
CA ARG A 370 13.50 -0.88 -10.30
C ARG A 370 12.58 0.12 -9.59
N GLU A 371 13.13 1.00 -8.78
CA GLU A 371 12.35 1.98 -8.01
C GLU A 371 11.67 2.97 -8.93
N GLU A 372 12.40 3.53 -9.89
CA GLU A 372 11.84 4.43 -10.91
C GLU A 372 10.80 3.73 -11.78
N PHE A 373 10.96 2.42 -12.05
CA PHE A 373 9.94 1.64 -12.77
C PHE A 373 8.65 1.52 -11.96
N ILE A 374 8.74 1.21 -10.68
CA ILE A 374 7.58 1.11 -9.79
C ILE A 374 6.86 2.46 -9.69
N ASP A 375 7.58 3.55 -9.45
CA ASP A 375 7.03 4.90 -9.41
C ASP A 375 6.37 5.30 -10.74
N SER A 376 7.00 4.95 -11.85
CA SER A 376 6.45 5.21 -13.18
C SER A 376 5.21 4.38 -13.44
N LEU A 377 5.20 3.09 -13.07
CA LEU A 377 4.05 2.21 -13.23
C LEU A 377 2.85 2.69 -12.41
N MET A 378 3.08 3.18 -11.18
CA MET A 378 2.02 3.79 -10.39
C MET A 378 1.40 5.00 -11.10
N LYS A 379 2.22 5.90 -11.64
CA LYS A 379 1.75 7.08 -12.38
C LYS A 379 1.06 6.73 -13.70
N VAL A 380 1.52 5.68 -14.37
CA VAL A 380 0.91 5.19 -15.62
C VAL A 380 -0.45 4.57 -15.34
N ARG A 381 -0.55 3.69 -14.36
CA ARG A 381 -1.73 2.87 -14.08
C ARG A 381 -2.78 3.54 -13.20
N TYR A 382 -2.39 4.47 -12.33
CA TYR A 382 -3.28 5.06 -11.34
C TYR A 382 -3.34 6.58 -11.43
N LYS A 383 -4.52 7.15 -11.15
CA LYS A 383 -4.74 8.59 -10.97
C LYS A 383 -3.94 9.03 -9.76
N ASP A 384 -3.25 10.16 -9.88
CA ASP A 384 -2.36 10.75 -8.87
C ASP A 384 -1.23 9.81 -8.39
N GLY A 385 -0.99 8.68 -9.08
CA GLY A 385 -0.04 7.65 -8.68
C GLY A 385 -0.46 6.87 -7.43
N VAL A 386 -1.71 6.97 -6.99
CA VAL A 386 -2.22 6.34 -5.77
C VAL A 386 -2.84 4.99 -6.10
N VAL A 387 -2.23 3.91 -5.62
CA VAL A 387 -2.73 2.55 -5.83
C VAL A 387 -4.07 2.36 -5.12
N GLY A 388 -5.10 2.06 -5.90
CA GLY A 388 -6.47 1.87 -5.44
C GLY A 388 -7.37 1.54 -6.61
N PHE A 389 -8.37 0.67 -6.42
CA PHE A 389 -9.27 0.26 -7.49
C PHE A 389 -10.00 1.45 -8.12
N GLU A 390 -10.45 2.40 -7.32
CA GLU A 390 -11.12 3.63 -7.78
C GLU A 390 -10.17 4.57 -8.53
N ASN A 391 -8.88 4.49 -8.24
CA ASN A 391 -7.84 5.30 -8.87
C ASN A 391 -7.24 4.64 -10.11
N ARG A 392 -7.48 3.34 -10.34
CA ARG A 392 -6.99 2.68 -11.55
C ARG A 392 -7.55 3.41 -12.79
N LYS A 393 -6.72 3.65 -13.76
CA LYS A 393 -7.11 4.20 -15.07
C LYS A 393 -7.76 3.08 -15.88
N HIS A 394 -9.06 2.88 -15.66
CA HIS A 394 -9.83 1.77 -16.23
C HIS A 394 -10.13 1.92 -17.72
N PHE A 395 -10.06 3.16 -18.23
CA PHE A 395 -10.37 3.48 -19.60
C PHE A 395 -9.13 4.02 -20.30
N PHE A 396 -8.97 3.72 -21.57
CA PHE A 396 -7.81 4.15 -22.35
C PHE A 396 -7.64 5.67 -22.35
N THR A 397 -8.73 6.40 -22.48
CA THR A 397 -8.71 7.86 -22.45
C THR A 397 -8.40 8.46 -21.08
N ASP A 398 -8.43 7.67 -19.98
CA ASP A 398 -7.93 8.12 -18.69
C ASP A 398 -6.46 8.57 -18.75
N TRP A 399 -5.68 7.98 -19.67
CA TRP A 399 -4.28 8.34 -19.88
C TRP A 399 -4.07 9.79 -20.30
N SER A 400 -5.07 10.42 -20.93
CA SER A 400 -4.99 11.81 -21.39
C SER A 400 -5.69 12.82 -20.48
N VAL A 401 -6.64 12.37 -19.64
CA VAL A 401 -7.46 13.29 -18.83
C VAL A 401 -7.20 13.20 -17.33
N SER A 402 -6.54 12.15 -16.86
CA SER A 402 -6.23 11.97 -15.43
C SER A 402 -4.85 12.54 -15.07
N THR A 403 -4.68 12.92 -13.82
CA THR A 403 -3.39 13.37 -13.28
C THR A 403 -2.55 12.17 -12.78
N PRO A 404 -1.24 12.09 -13.08
CA PRO A 404 -0.63 12.82 -14.20
C PRO A 404 -1.14 12.28 -15.55
N ALA A 405 -1.31 13.17 -16.51
CA ALA A 405 -1.54 12.75 -17.89
C ALA A 405 -0.25 12.11 -18.44
N ILE A 406 -0.35 10.90 -18.98
CA ILE A 406 0.81 10.18 -19.53
C ILE A 406 0.84 10.21 -21.06
N ALA A 407 -0.27 10.62 -21.67
CA ALA A 407 -0.39 10.80 -23.10
C ALA A 407 -1.30 11.98 -23.42
N THR A 408 -1.21 12.49 -24.64
CA THR A 408 -2.11 13.50 -25.21
C THR A 408 -2.99 12.84 -26.27
N ASP A 409 -4.29 13.09 -26.24
CA ASP A 409 -5.18 12.69 -27.34
C ASP A 409 -4.86 13.52 -28.58
N VAL A 410 -4.32 12.87 -29.61
CA VAL A 410 -3.96 13.47 -30.88
C VAL A 410 -4.94 13.13 -32.02
N THR A 411 -6.00 12.40 -31.71
CA THR A 411 -6.96 11.85 -32.69
C THR A 411 -7.50 12.92 -33.64
N THR A 412 -7.98 14.05 -33.10
CA THR A 412 -8.53 15.14 -33.90
C THR A 412 -7.46 15.90 -34.72
N SER A 413 -6.21 15.90 -34.23
CA SER A 413 -5.10 16.53 -34.94
C SER A 413 -4.58 15.67 -36.10
N LEU A 414 -4.81 14.35 -36.05
CA LEU A 414 -4.41 13.42 -37.10
C LEU A 414 -5.38 13.42 -38.30
N SER A 415 -6.67 13.69 -38.07
CA SER A 415 -7.67 13.67 -39.13
C SER A 415 -8.76 14.70 -38.92
N ALA A 416 -9.02 15.50 -39.95
CA ALA A 416 -10.18 16.41 -39.99
C ALA A 416 -11.52 15.64 -40.07
N ASN A 417 -11.49 14.35 -40.43
CA ASN A 417 -12.65 13.46 -40.51
C ASN A 417 -12.88 12.68 -39.23
N SER A 418 -12.23 13.07 -38.13
CA SER A 418 -12.52 12.48 -36.80
C SER A 418 -13.95 12.78 -36.36
N ILE A 419 -14.57 11.82 -35.69
CA ILE A 419 -15.93 11.91 -35.16
C ILE A 419 -15.83 12.01 -33.64
N GLN A 420 -16.69 12.86 -33.05
CA GLN A 420 -16.83 12.98 -31.59
C GLN A 420 -18.14 12.40 -31.12
N VAL A 421 -18.10 11.57 -30.10
CA VAL A 421 -19.26 10.92 -29.50
C VAL A 421 -19.18 11.04 -27.96
N THR A 422 -20.26 11.49 -27.33
CA THR A 422 -20.35 11.45 -25.87
C THR A 422 -20.82 10.08 -25.42
N LYS A 423 -20.06 9.46 -24.52
CA LYS A 423 -20.31 8.15 -23.94
C LYS A 423 -20.47 8.25 -22.44
N ASN A 424 -21.21 7.32 -21.87
CA ASN A 424 -21.31 7.11 -20.41
C ASN A 424 -20.37 5.96 -20.01
N LEU A 425 -19.08 6.23 -19.89
CA LEU A 425 -18.09 5.20 -19.55
C LEU A 425 -18.50 4.44 -18.28
N ASN A 426 -18.28 3.15 -18.27
CA ASN A 426 -18.74 2.15 -17.30
C ASN A 426 -20.19 1.66 -17.47
N GLN A 427 -21.08 2.34 -18.21
CA GLN A 427 -22.48 1.93 -18.40
C GLN A 427 -22.63 1.08 -19.66
N LYS A 428 -22.89 -0.22 -19.53
CA LYS A 428 -23.14 -1.11 -20.68
C LYS A 428 -24.45 -0.77 -21.40
N ASP A 429 -24.45 -0.79 -22.72
CA ASP A 429 -25.69 -0.64 -23.51
C ASP A 429 -26.69 -1.77 -23.23
N SER A 430 -26.22 -2.96 -22.87
CA SER A 430 -27.04 -4.11 -22.45
C SER A 430 -27.61 -4.00 -21.03
N GLY A 431 -27.29 -2.92 -20.31
CA GLY A 431 -27.64 -2.71 -18.91
C GLY A 431 -26.56 -3.15 -17.94
N GLY A 432 -26.54 -2.48 -16.77
CA GLY A 432 -25.50 -2.67 -15.75
C GLY A 432 -24.20 -1.93 -16.06
N VAL A 433 -23.12 -2.33 -15.41
CA VAL A 433 -21.81 -1.67 -15.50
C VAL A 433 -20.71 -2.68 -15.84
N TYR A 434 -19.58 -2.19 -16.38
CA TYR A 434 -18.38 -3.01 -16.62
C TYR A 434 -17.61 -3.29 -15.31
N PHE A 435 -17.48 -2.24 -14.48
CA PHE A 435 -16.74 -2.27 -13.23
C PHE A 435 -17.68 -1.91 -12.07
N PRO A 436 -18.24 -2.89 -11.36
CA PRO A 436 -19.07 -2.64 -10.17
C PRO A 436 -18.31 -1.82 -9.13
N GLY A 437 -18.98 -0.86 -8.49
CA GLY A 437 -18.37 0.04 -7.51
C GLY A 437 -17.78 1.32 -8.08
N LEU A 438 -17.56 1.40 -9.40
CA LEU A 438 -17.12 2.65 -10.05
C LEU A 438 -18.29 3.47 -10.56
N PRO A 439 -18.17 4.82 -10.58
CA PRO A 439 -19.17 5.70 -11.13
C PRO A 439 -19.29 5.55 -12.66
N ILE A 440 -20.43 5.96 -13.19
CA ILE A 440 -20.61 6.20 -14.62
C ILE A 440 -20.07 7.59 -14.93
N VAL A 441 -19.15 7.69 -15.90
CA VAL A 441 -18.45 8.93 -16.24
C VAL A 441 -18.81 9.38 -17.66
N PRO A 442 -19.57 10.47 -17.84
CA PRO A 442 -19.79 11.07 -19.15
C PRO A 442 -18.45 11.56 -19.73
N ARG A 443 -18.15 11.14 -20.97
CA ARG A 443 -16.90 11.54 -21.66
C ARG A 443 -17.11 11.65 -23.16
N THR A 444 -16.58 12.72 -23.74
CA THR A 444 -16.51 12.86 -25.20
C THR A 444 -15.28 12.14 -25.71
N ILE A 445 -15.49 11.16 -26.58
CA ILE A 445 -14.45 10.36 -27.22
C ILE A 445 -14.34 10.83 -28.68
N SER A 446 -13.11 11.13 -29.12
CA SER A 446 -12.82 11.38 -30.53
C SER A 446 -12.24 10.12 -31.15
N TYR A 447 -12.70 9.72 -32.33
CA TYR A 447 -12.11 8.61 -33.07
C TYR A 447 -12.04 8.88 -34.55
N ILE A 448 -11.11 8.26 -35.25
CA ILE A 448 -11.01 8.29 -36.71
C ILE A 448 -11.66 7.00 -37.24
N PRO A 449 -12.76 7.06 -38.02
CA PRO A 449 -13.31 5.87 -38.65
C PRO A 449 -12.24 5.16 -39.49
N SER A 450 -12.19 3.82 -39.42
CA SER A 450 -11.14 3.02 -40.08
C SER A 450 -10.98 3.35 -41.56
N GLN A 451 -12.10 3.61 -42.24
CA GLN A 451 -12.11 3.98 -43.67
C GLN A 451 -11.53 5.38 -43.95
N GLN A 452 -11.34 6.22 -42.93
CA GLN A 452 -10.77 7.55 -42.99
C GLN A 452 -9.29 7.59 -42.58
N VAL A 453 -8.70 6.43 -42.25
CA VAL A 453 -7.27 6.31 -42.00
C VAL A 453 -6.53 6.16 -43.32
N ASP A 454 -6.31 7.27 -43.97
CA ASP A 454 -5.61 7.35 -45.26
C ASP A 454 -4.09 7.54 -45.11
N SER A 455 -3.39 7.68 -46.24
CA SER A 455 -1.94 7.89 -46.24
C SER A 455 -1.52 9.18 -45.51
N SER A 456 -2.38 10.19 -45.46
CA SER A 456 -2.11 11.43 -44.72
C SER A 456 -2.16 11.21 -43.20
N VAL A 457 -3.11 10.42 -42.73
CA VAL A 457 -3.20 9.99 -41.31
C VAL A 457 -2.01 9.12 -40.95
N LEU A 458 -1.72 8.11 -41.79
CA LEU A 458 -0.58 7.22 -41.60
C LEU A 458 0.75 7.97 -41.48
N GLY A 459 0.98 8.97 -42.34
CA GLY A 459 2.20 9.78 -42.34
C GLY A 459 2.35 10.74 -41.14
N ARG A 460 1.30 10.88 -40.29
CA ARG A 460 1.33 11.69 -39.07
C ARG A 460 1.42 10.84 -37.79
N LEU A 461 1.15 9.53 -37.88
CA LEU A 461 1.41 8.60 -36.79
C LEU A 461 2.91 8.51 -36.51
N ARG A 462 3.26 8.26 -35.30
CA ARG A 462 4.66 8.12 -34.85
C ARG A 462 4.85 6.81 -34.12
N THR A 463 5.93 6.13 -34.39
CA THR A 463 6.31 4.95 -33.57
C THR A 463 6.27 5.29 -32.08
N GLY A 464 5.48 4.52 -31.33
CA GLY A 464 5.22 4.75 -29.93
C GLY A 464 3.87 5.41 -29.64
N ASP A 465 3.09 5.84 -30.65
CA ASP A 465 1.70 6.24 -30.44
C ASP A 465 0.88 5.01 -29.99
N TYR A 466 0.05 5.19 -28.96
CA TYR A 466 -0.90 4.18 -28.53
C TYR A 466 -2.18 4.27 -29.36
N VAL A 467 -2.60 3.16 -29.92
CA VAL A 467 -3.78 3.08 -30.79
C VAL A 467 -4.81 2.19 -30.14
N GLY A 468 -5.96 2.76 -29.82
CA GLY A 468 -7.12 2.08 -29.26
C GLY A 468 -8.16 1.79 -30.34
N ALA A 469 -8.66 0.55 -30.43
CA ALA A 469 -9.81 0.20 -31.26
C ALA A 469 -11.08 0.79 -30.67
N TYR A 470 -11.72 1.75 -31.35
CA TYR A 470 -12.94 2.40 -30.89
C TYR A 470 -14.02 1.37 -30.55
N ALA A 471 -14.63 1.48 -29.39
CA ALA A 471 -15.75 0.64 -28.97
C ALA A 471 -17.08 1.23 -29.46
N GLU A 472 -17.97 0.41 -30.02
CA GLU A 472 -19.32 0.86 -30.36
C GLU A 472 -20.23 0.94 -29.10
N ASP A 473 -19.99 0.07 -28.08
CA ASP A 473 -20.71 0.11 -26.81
C ASP A 473 -20.49 1.45 -26.08
N GLY A 474 -21.58 2.06 -25.60
CA GLY A 474 -21.58 3.37 -24.95
C GLY A 474 -20.80 3.43 -23.64
N GLY A 475 -20.51 2.31 -23.01
CA GLY A 475 -19.80 2.21 -21.75
C GLY A 475 -18.30 2.03 -21.84
N LEU A 476 -17.74 1.88 -23.05
CA LEU A 476 -16.30 1.75 -23.31
C LEU A 476 -15.84 2.79 -24.33
N ASP A 477 -14.63 3.30 -24.13
CA ASP A 477 -13.94 4.13 -25.14
C ASP A 477 -13.30 3.26 -26.23
N VAL A 478 -12.58 2.21 -25.84
CA VAL A 478 -11.94 1.26 -26.75
C VAL A 478 -12.15 -0.18 -26.28
N THR A 479 -12.05 -1.13 -27.21
CA THR A 479 -12.12 -2.59 -26.92
C THR A 479 -10.75 -3.24 -26.85
N HIS A 480 -9.74 -2.63 -27.43
CA HIS A 480 -8.37 -3.14 -27.50
C HIS A 480 -7.38 -2.01 -27.70
N ILE A 481 -6.13 -2.20 -27.23
CA ILE A 481 -5.06 -1.22 -27.46
C ILE A 481 -3.77 -1.90 -27.94
N GLY A 482 -2.95 -1.14 -28.65
CA GLY A 482 -1.62 -1.55 -29.07
C GLY A 482 -0.73 -0.32 -29.34
N ILE A 483 0.50 -0.59 -29.71
CA ILE A 483 1.52 0.44 -29.98
C ILE A 483 1.76 0.48 -31.50
N PHE A 484 1.64 1.65 -32.08
CA PHE A 484 1.99 1.86 -33.48
C PHE A 484 3.51 1.80 -33.67
N ILE A 485 3.96 0.98 -34.60
CA ILE A 485 5.37 0.86 -35.01
C ILE A 485 5.45 1.03 -36.52
N ASP A 486 6.24 2.00 -36.97
CA ASP A 486 6.59 2.15 -38.38
C ASP A 486 7.80 1.25 -38.67
N THR A 487 7.61 0.23 -39.51
CA THR A 487 8.65 -0.73 -39.86
C THR A 487 9.02 -0.64 -41.34
N PRO A 488 10.22 -1.12 -41.73
CA PRO A 488 10.60 -1.17 -43.15
C PRO A 488 9.64 -1.97 -44.04
N ASP A 489 8.95 -2.95 -43.47
CA ASP A 489 7.98 -3.81 -44.17
C ASP A 489 6.55 -3.23 -44.14
N GLY A 490 6.36 -2.05 -43.56
CA GLY A 490 5.10 -1.35 -43.40
C GLY A 490 4.66 -1.19 -41.93
N PRO A 491 3.65 -0.34 -41.70
CA PRO A 491 3.21 -0.02 -40.36
C PRO A 491 2.48 -1.20 -39.68
N VAL A 492 2.77 -1.43 -38.40
CA VAL A 492 2.12 -2.47 -37.60
C VAL A 492 1.54 -1.89 -36.31
N ILE A 493 0.58 -2.60 -35.74
CA ILE A 493 0.16 -2.46 -34.34
C ILE A 493 0.75 -3.61 -33.55
N ARG A 494 1.69 -3.31 -32.65
CA ARG A 494 2.24 -4.27 -31.69
C ARG A 494 1.30 -4.35 -30.50
N ASN A 495 0.71 -5.54 -30.28
CA ASN A 495 -0.35 -5.70 -29.30
C ASN A 495 -0.34 -7.09 -28.65
N ALA A 496 -0.85 -7.19 -27.41
CA ALA A 496 -1.11 -8.48 -26.78
C ALA A 496 -2.44 -9.03 -27.29
N SER A 497 -2.36 -9.90 -28.29
CA SER A 497 -3.53 -10.46 -28.98
C SER A 497 -4.17 -11.59 -28.17
N SER A 498 -5.47 -11.45 -27.88
CA SER A 498 -6.30 -12.50 -27.27
C SER A 498 -6.86 -13.51 -28.27
N LEU A 499 -6.61 -13.33 -29.57
CA LEU A 499 -7.08 -14.23 -30.61
C LEU A 499 -6.41 -15.61 -30.48
N ARG A 500 -7.20 -16.68 -30.56
CA ARG A 500 -6.71 -18.08 -30.43
C ARG A 500 -5.54 -18.41 -31.35
N ALA A 501 -5.50 -17.78 -32.52
CA ALA A 501 -4.43 -17.98 -33.50
C ALA A 501 -3.08 -17.45 -32.99
N ASN A 502 -3.08 -16.43 -32.17
CA ASN A 502 -1.88 -15.76 -31.68
C ASN A 502 -1.68 -15.99 -30.18
N ASN A 503 -2.63 -15.58 -29.35
CA ASN A 503 -2.65 -15.66 -27.88
C ASN A 503 -1.34 -15.21 -27.21
N LYS A 504 -0.73 -14.17 -27.74
CA LYS A 504 0.55 -13.59 -27.31
C LYS A 504 0.75 -12.18 -27.89
N VAL A 505 1.81 -11.51 -27.48
CA VAL A 505 2.22 -10.23 -28.09
C VAL A 505 2.73 -10.48 -29.51
N VAL A 506 2.15 -9.76 -30.48
CA VAL A 506 2.44 -9.88 -31.92
C VAL A 506 2.46 -8.52 -32.60
N ASP A 507 3.09 -8.46 -33.77
CA ASP A 507 2.96 -7.36 -34.73
C ASP A 507 1.84 -7.71 -35.72
N SER A 508 0.75 -6.94 -35.69
CA SER A 508 -0.38 -7.06 -36.62
C SER A 508 -0.25 -5.97 -37.71
N PRO A 509 -0.25 -6.31 -39.02
CA PRO A 509 -0.24 -5.29 -40.06
C PRO A 509 -1.38 -4.28 -39.85
N LEU A 510 -1.06 -3.00 -39.81
CA LEU A 510 -2.04 -1.95 -39.44
C LEU A 510 -3.24 -1.93 -40.41
N LEU A 511 -3.02 -2.05 -41.70
CA LEU A 511 -4.10 -1.99 -42.68
C LEU A 511 -5.08 -3.17 -42.56
N ASP A 512 -4.57 -4.35 -42.22
CA ASP A 512 -5.41 -5.53 -41.94
C ASP A 512 -6.19 -5.35 -40.64
N TYR A 513 -5.53 -4.81 -39.61
CA TYR A 513 -6.14 -4.52 -38.31
C TYR A 513 -7.31 -3.52 -38.45
N LEU A 514 -7.15 -2.46 -39.23
CA LEU A 514 -8.18 -1.45 -39.48
C LEU A 514 -9.44 -2.01 -40.16
N GLN A 515 -9.34 -3.12 -40.87
CA GLN A 515 -10.52 -3.80 -41.45
C GLN A 515 -11.37 -4.50 -40.42
N THR A 516 -10.85 -4.72 -39.20
CA THR A 516 -11.50 -5.49 -38.13
C THR A 516 -12.11 -4.58 -37.05
N VAL A 517 -11.89 -3.26 -37.10
CA VAL A 517 -12.32 -2.32 -36.06
C VAL A 517 -13.10 -1.14 -36.67
N PRO A 518 -14.09 -0.56 -35.96
CA PRO A 518 -14.90 0.56 -36.47
C PRO A 518 -14.09 1.84 -36.69
N GLY A 519 -13.04 2.03 -35.93
CA GLY A 519 -12.19 3.22 -35.95
C GLY A 519 -11.12 3.16 -34.88
N VAL A 520 -10.31 4.21 -34.81
CA VAL A 520 -9.19 4.28 -33.86
C VAL A 520 -9.18 5.57 -33.07
N VAL A 521 -8.80 5.45 -31.80
CA VAL A 521 -8.43 6.55 -30.89
C VAL A 521 -6.91 6.53 -30.75
N VAL A 522 -6.26 7.68 -30.87
CA VAL A 522 -4.80 7.75 -30.84
C VAL A 522 -4.31 8.64 -29.70
N LEU A 523 -3.56 8.06 -28.80
CA LEU A 523 -2.91 8.77 -27.70
C LEU A 523 -1.39 8.78 -27.91
N ARG A 524 -0.79 9.97 -27.86
CA ARG A 524 0.66 10.17 -28.01
C ARG A 524 1.30 10.36 -26.65
N PRO A 525 2.31 9.55 -26.27
CA PRO A 525 3.02 9.71 -25.00
C PRO A 525 3.54 11.13 -24.79
N VAL A 526 3.38 11.68 -23.57
CA VAL A 526 4.05 12.92 -23.17
C VAL A 526 5.47 12.60 -22.71
N GLN A 527 6.36 13.59 -22.87
CA GLN A 527 7.77 13.47 -22.49
C GLN A 527 7.96 13.49 -20.98
#